data_99d4a8c806f6e591539c7d1d142d090d
#
_entry.id   99d4a8c806f6e591539c7d1d142d090d
#
_cell.length_a   1.000
_cell.length_b   1.000
_cell.length_c   1.000
_cell.angle_alpha   90.00
_cell.angle_beta   90.00
_cell.angle_gamma   90.00
#
_symmetry.space_group_name_H-M   'P 1'
#
loop_
_entity.id
_entity.type
_entity.pdbx_description
1 polymer ?
#
loop_
_entity_poly.entity_id
_entity_poly.type
_entity_poly.pdbx_seq_one_letter_code
_entity_poly.pdbx_strand_id
1 'polypeptide(L)'
;MADDDGFNPLEGVGLMVKLAVRILQGPMRYERLPPGTSRSEKVAALRPIERAAIFRSALYGVFAGGIVVLTAWLLIPYEPAAGEPWQAYVPVFVFLLLAGVIATVLEMMLIYYDTMRSSRAVAARLGISPNNLHDDSTEAALVLSLIQAGIEAPNPRGPRYGIDPRIYIPHWRLVSASVLYKLKVTATRIVARALWRRILFRLLGRSAGRASIEAVAIPVFAIWNVIVVRSVMREVRVRALGKEAVDELESYLFPLGFAALPEDVRLACLRAVRSQVTLVADFHPNVSMMLDRMIAANGSDMVEQEQPKCLLAASVHDLPADARQTVLLTFAATCALDGRIRRKHRRKFKQLLEITKRPDLAGSLNVFRDYVRDGTPLESHV
;
A
#
# COMPACT_ATOMS: atom_id res chain seq x y z
N MET A 1 14.84 -39.35 -0.64
CA MET A 1 13.40 -39.26 -0.96
C MET A 1 12.89 -38.17 -0.05
N ALA A 2 13.06 -36.92 -0.45
CA ALA A 2 12.54 -35.77 0.27
C ALA A 2 11.09 -35.62 -0.19
N ASP A 3 10.18 -35.58 0.76
CA ASP A 3 8.77 -35.26 0.54
C ASP A 3 8.72 -33.88 -0.11
N ASP A 4 8.29 -33.87 -1.36
CA ASP A 4 7.95 -32.69 -2.13
C ASP A 4 6.58 -32.22 -1.61
N ASP A 5 6.57 -31.66 -0.39
CA ASP A 5 5.43 -30.95 0.14
C ASP A 5 5.26 -29.70 -0.71
N GLY A 6 4.57 -29.88 -1.84
CA GLY A 6 4.26 -28.83 -2.79
C GLY A 6 3.73 -27.60 -2.07
N PHE A 7 4.56 -26.59 -1.97
CA PHE A 7 4.18 -25.28 -1.41
C PHE A 7 2.93 -24.79 -2.14
N ASN A 8 1.78 -24.99 -1.50
CA ASN A 8 0.53 -24.44 -1.98
C ASN A 8 0.37 -23.03 -1.38
N PRO A 9 0.67 -21.96 -2.13
CA PRO A 9 0.63 -20.58 -1.62
C PRO A 9 -0.77 -20.16 -1.17
N LEU A 10 -1.78 -21.00 -1.39
CA LEU A 10 -3.18 -20.78 -1.01
C LEU A 10 -3.61 -21.62 0.21
N GLU A 11 -2.73 -22.44 0.76
CA GLU A 11 -3.01 -23.23 1.95
C GLU A 11 -2.99 -22.34 3.20
N GLY A 12 -4.05 -22.35 3.99
CA GLY A 12 -4.23 -21.46 5.13
C GLY A 12 -4.73 -20.05 4.79
N VAL A 13 -4.97 -19.75 3.52
CA VAL A 13 -5.41 -18.42 3.07
C VAL A 13 -6.91 -18.26 3.23
N GLY A 14 -7.34 -17.16 3.86
CA GLY A 14 -8.75 -16.89 4.15
C GLY A 14 -9.63 -16.80 2.89
N LEU A 15 -10.93 -17.01 3.06
CA LEU A 15 -11.95 -16.99 2.01
C LEU A 15 -11.84 -15.80 1.04
N MET A 16 -11.48 -14.62 1.56
CA MET A 16 -11.32 -13.38 0.77
C MET A 16 -10.20 -13.48 -0.27
N VAL A 17 -9.10 -14.15 0.05
CA VAL A 17 -7.99 -14.31 -0.91
C VAL A 17 -8.36 -15.34 -1.97
N LYS A 18 -9.05 -16.43 -1.61
CA LYS A 18 -9.56 -17.39 -2.59
C LYS A 18 -10.54 -16.74 -3.59
N LEU A 19 -11.40 -15.85 -3.10
CA LEU A 19 -12.29 -15.07 -3.96
C LEU A 19 -11.52 -14.10 -4.86
N ALA A 20 -10.51 -13.41 -4.32
CA ALA A 20 -9.66 -12.49 -5.08
C ALA A 20 -8.90 -13.21 -6.21
N VAL A 21 -8.35 -14.40 -5.93
CA VAL A 21 -7.70 -15.26 -6.95
C VAL A 21 -8.68 -15.58 -8.07
N ARG A 22 -9.90 -16.04 -7.74
CA ARG A 22 -10.94 -16.37 -8.74
C ARG A 22 -11.31 -15.16 -9.60
N ILE A 23 -11.39 -13.96 -9.01
CA ILE A 23 -11.67 -12.72 -9.76
C ILE A 23 -10.50 -12.38 -10.69
N LEU A 24 -9.27 -12.54 -10.24
CA LEU A 24 -8.07 -12.26 -11.05
C LEU A 24 -7.92 -13.25 -12.23
N GLN A 25 -8.25 -14.52 -12.03
CA GLN A 25 -8.19 -15.55 -13.07
C GLN A 25 -9.32 -15.47 -14.11
N GLY A 26 -10.29 -14.57 -13.94
CA GLY A 26 -11.37 -14.39 -14.90
C GLY A 26 -10.88 -13.91 -16.29
N PRO A 27 -11.76 -13.90 -17.32
CA PRO A 27 -11.39 -13.56 -18.69
C PRO A 27 -10.82 -12.14 -18.80
N MET A 28 -9.67 -12.00 -19.46
CA MET A 28 -9.03 -10.71 -19.69
C MET A 28 -9.63 -10.03 -20.93
N ARG A 29 -10.18 -8.82 -20.75
CA ARG A 29 -10.79 -8.03 -21.82
C ARG A 29 -9.94 -6.83 -22.28
N TYR A 30 -8.75 -6.67 -21.67
CA TYR A 30 -7.88 -5.53 -21.96
C TYR A 30 -6.75 -5.96 -22.87
N GLU A 31 -6.53 -5.18 -23.92
CA GLU A 31 -5.41 -5.35 -24.81
C GLU A 31 -4.08 -5.04 -24.08
N ARG A 32 -3.11 -5.90 -24.25
CA ARG A 32 -1.77 -5.73 -23.69
C ARG A 32 -1.08 -4.54 -24.34
N LEU A 33 -0.33 -3.78 -23.56
CA LEU A 33 0.52 -2.70 -24.08
C LEU A 33 1.62 -3.28 -24.99
N PRO A 34 2.01 -2.57 -26.06
CA PRO A 34 3.10 -3.00 -26.91
C PRO A 34 4.40 -3.24 -26.14
N PRO A 35 5.22 -4.22 -26.55
CA PRO A 35 6.56 -4.36 -25.98
C PRO A 35 7.39 -3.10 -26.27
N GLY A 36 8.24 -2.69 -25.33
CA GLY A 36 9.04 -1.45 -25.46
C GLY A 36 8.32 -0.17 -25.05
N THR A 37 7.03 -0.22 -24.65
CA THR A 37 6.33 0.94 -24.09
C THR A 37 7.10 1.48 -22.89
N SER A 38 7.40 2.76 -22.87
CA SER A 38 8.10 3.42 -21.76
C SER A 38 7.31 3.37 -20.45
N ARG A 39 8.00 3.45 -19.32
CA ARG A 39 7.36 3.43 -18.01
C ARG A 39 6.34 4.57 -17.84
N SER A 40 6.65 5.77 -18.31
CA SER A 40 5.74 6.92 -18.27
C SER A 40 4.47 6.68 -19.05
N GLU A 41 4.57 6.07 -20.25
CA GLU A 41 3.42 5.68 -21.07
C GLU A 41 2.59 4.57 -20.41
N LYS A 42 3.24 3.57 -19.79
CA LYS A 42 2.55 2.54 -18.99
C LYS A 42 1.74 3.17 -17.86
N VAL A 43 2.35 4.08 -17.09
CA VAL A 43 1.65 4.80 -16.01
C VAL A 43 0.47 5.60 -16.59
N ALA A 44 0.65 6.30 -17.73
CA ALA A 44 -0.41 7.05 -18.38
C ALA A 44 -1.57 6.14 -18.84
N ALA A 45 -1.25 4.95 -19.39
CA ALA A 45 -2.25 3.97 -19.84
C ALA A 45 -3.04 3.32 -18.68
N LEU A 46 -2.50 3.31 -17.47
CA LEU A 46 -3.19 2.79 -16.28
C LEU A 46 -4.10 3.82 -15.60
N ARG A 47 -3.83 5.12 -15.78
CA ARG A 47 -4.61 6.20 -15.15
C ARG A 47 -6.13 6.14 -15.42
N PRO A 48 -6.62 5.79 -16.61
CA PRO A 48 -8.07 5.66 -16.85
C PRO A 48 -8.71 4.57 -16.00
N ILE A 49 -8.02 3.41 -15.82
CA ILE A 49 -8.49 2.30 -14.98
C ILE A 49 -8.59 2.75 -13.51
N GLU A 50 -7.57 3.45 -13.02
CA GLU A 50 -7.54 4.00 -11.66
C GLU A 50 -8.65 5.02 -11.44
N ARG A 51 -8.81 5.98 -12.37
CA ARG A 51 -9.86 7.01 -12.29
C ARG A 51 -11.25 6.39 -12.28
N ALA A 52 -11.49 5.39 -13.12
CA ALA A 52 -12.76 4.68 -13.16
C ALA A 52 -13.05 3.94 -11.85
N ALA A 53 -12.06 3.28 -11.25
CA ALA A 53 -12.19 2.62 -9.95
C ALA A 53 -12.49 3.65 -8.83
N ILE A 54 -11.79 4.77 -8.81
CA ILE A 54 -11.99 5.85 -7.85
C ILE A 54 -13.41 6.43 -7.99
N PHE A 55 -13.87 6.68 -9.22
CA PHE A 55 -15.22 7.22 -9.45
C PHE A 55 -16.30 6.24 -8.98
N ARG A 56 -16.20 4.95 -9.35
CA ARG A 56 -17.16 3.93 -8.89
C ARG A 56 -17.18 3.79 -7.37
N SER A 57 -16.02 3.89 -6.71
CA SER A 57 -15.96 3.86 -5.25
C SER A 57 -16.67 5.03 -4.58
N ALA A 58 -16.64 6.21 -5.18
CA ALA A 58 -17.45 7.35 -4.72
C ALA A 58 -18.96 7.03 -4.82
N LEU A 59 -19.39 6.42 -5.93
CA LEU A 59 -20.79 6.01 -6.11
C LEU A 59 -21.23 4.96 -5.08
N TYR A 60 -20.36 4.02 -4.72
CA TYR A 60 -20.67 3.03 -3.67
C TYR A 60 -20.85 3.71 -2.30
N GLY A 61 -20.06 4.74 -2.00
CA GLY A 61 -20.24 5.54 -0.79
C GLY A 61 -21.55 6.33 -0.80
N VAL A 62 -21.91 6.92 -1.94
CA VAL A 62 -23.21 7.61 -2.11
C VAL A 62 -24.35 6.61 -1.92
N PHE A 63 -24.26 5.42 -2.51
CA PHE A 63 -25.27 4.37 -2.39
C PHE A 63 -25.45 3.90 -0.95
N ALA A 64 -24.35 3.58 -0.26
CA ALA A 64 -24.40 3.14 1.14
C ALA A 64 -24.94 4.24 2.07
N GLY A 65 -24.51 5.48 1.87
CA GLY A 65 -25.06 6.63 2.59
C GLY A 65 -26.54 6.85 2.31
N GLY A 66 -26.97 6.66 1.05
CA GLY A 66 -28.36 6.76 0.62
C GLY A 66 -29.26 5.71 1.31
N ILE A 67 -28.80 4.47 1.47
CA ILE A 67 -29.52 3.43 2.23
C ILE A 67 -29.80 3.89 3.67
N VAL A 68 -28.77 4.44 4.34
CA VAL A 68 -28.90 4.90 5.71
C VAL A 68 -29.88 6.08 5.82
N VAL A 69 -29.79 7.04 4.89
CA VAL A 69 -30.71 8.21 4.83
C VAL A 69 -32.15 7.75 4.57
N LEU A 70 -32.34 6.87 3.59
CA LEU A 70 -33.67 6.34 3.27
C LEU A 70 -34.26 5.58 4.47
N THR A 71 -33.46 4.77 5.15
CA THR A 71 -33.91 4.06 6.37
C THR A 71 -34.29 5.05 7.46
N ALA A 72 -33.51 6.09 7.70
CA ALA A 72 -33.81 7.12 8.66
C ALA A 72 -35.12 7.84 8.32
N TRP A 73 -35.33 8.14 7.03
CA TRP A 73 -36.57 8.78 6.55
C TRP A 73 -37.80 7.89 6.74
N LEU A 74 -37.71 6.58 6.42
CA LEU A 74 -38.79 5.60 6.60
C LEU A 74 -39.13 5.38 8.08
N LEU A 75 -38.20 5.64 8.99
CA LEU A 75 -38.41 5.48 10.44
C LEU A 75 -39.03 6.72 11.11
N ILE A 76 -39.15 7.86 10.42
CA ILE A 76 -39.78 9.08 11.00
C ILE A 76 -41.18 8.83 11.60
N PRO A 77 -42.11 8.10 10.94
CA PRO A 77 -43.45 7.83 11.50
C PRO A 77 -43.44 6.98 12.78
N TYR A 78 -42.35 6.28 13.04
CA TYR A 78 -42.18 5.36 14.18
C TYR A 78 -41.36 6.00 15.31
N GLU A 79 -40.96 7.27 15.17
CA GLU A 79 -40.25 7.99 16.23
C GLU A 79 -41.20 8.29 17.41
N PRO A 80 -40.78 7.94 18.64
CA PRO A 80 -41.54 8.28 19.84
C PRO A 80 -41.79 9.79 19.99
N ALA A 81 -42.87 10.17 20.67
CA ALA A 81 -43.20 11.55 20.90
C ALA A 81 -42.12 12.26 21.76
N ALA A 82 -41.99 13.57 21.59
CA ALA A 82 -41.03 14.33 22.36
C ALA A 82 -41.38 14.27 23.87
N GLY A 83 -40.42 13.80 24.67
CA GLY A 83 -40.60 13.64 26.13
C GLY A 83 -40.80 12.19 26.59
N GLU A 84 -40.92 11.23 25.67
CA GLU A 84 -40.93 9.82 26.04
C GLU A 84 -39.57 9.33 26.56
N PRO A 85 -39.57 8.29 27.44
CA PRO A 85 -38.35 7.75 28.01
C PRO A 85 -37.43 7.18 26.90
N TRP A 86 -36.13 7.24 27.14
CA TRP A 86 -35.12 6.82 26.13
C TRP A 86 -35.30 5.38 25.60
N GLN A 87 -35.93 4.49 26.40
CA GLN A 87 -36.24 3.12 26.02
C GLN A 87 -37.18 3.04 24.80
N ALA A 88 -38.07 3.98 24.62
CA ALA A 88 -38.97 4.06 23.48
C ALA A 88 -38.20 4.28 22.15
N TYR A 89 -37.04 4.92 22.19
CA TYR A 89 -36.20 5.18 21.03
C TYR A 89 -35.32 3.97 20.64
N VAL A 90 -35.20 2.95 21.51
CA VAL A 90 -34.31 1.79 21.28
C VAL A 90 -34.63 1.05 19.98
N PRO A 91 -35.90 0.74 19.65
CA PRO A 91 -36.23 0.03 18.41
C PRO A 91 -35.77 0.80 17.16
N VAL A 92 -36.07 2.10 17.09
CA VAL A 92 -35.68 2.96 15.96
C VAL A 92 -34.15 3.01 15.82
N PHE A 93 -33.45 3.14 16.95
CA PHE A 93 -31.99 3.14 16.97
C PHE A 93 -31.39 1.80 16.50
N VAL A 94 -31.96 0.67 16.94
CA VAL A 94 -31.52 -0.68 16.53
C VAL A 94 -31.70 -0.89 15.03
N PHE A 95 -32.87 -0.52 14.47
CA PHE A 95 -33.11 -0.60 13.04
C PHE A 95 -32.15 0.26 12.23
N LEU A 96 -31.88 1.50 12.65
CA LEU A 96 -30.95 2.38 11.99
C LEU A 96 -29.50 1.85 12.07
N LEU A 97 -29.12 1.30 13.22
CA LEU A 97 -27.82 0.65 13.41
C LEU A 97 -27.66 -0.55 12.47
N LEU A 98 -28.67 -1.42 12.42
CA LEU A 98 -28.66 -2.61 11.57
C LEU A 98 -28.56 -2.25 10.08
N ALA A 99 -29.36 -1.27 9.63
CA ALA A 99 -29.26 -0.74 8.27
C ALA A 99 -27.86 -0.17 7.97
N GLY A 100 -27.26 0.55 8.91
CA GLY A 100 -25.91 1.08 8.79
C GLY A 100 -24.83 -0.02 8.68
N VAL A 101 -25.00 -1.11 9.45
CA VAL A 101 -24.10 -2.27 9.36
C VAL A 101 -24.24 -2.96 8.02
N ILE A 102 -25.46 -3.24 7.57
CA ILE A 102 -25.74 -3.89 6.28
C ILE A 102 -25.19 -3.03 5.13
N ALA A 103 -25.48 -1.73 5.12
CA ALA A 103 -24.97 -0.80 4.11
C ALA A 103 -23.44 -0.78 4.07
N THR A 104 -22.79 -0.81 5.24
CA THR A 104 -21.32 -0.84 5.34
C THR A 104 -20.74 -2.16 4.79
N VAL A 105 -21.34 -3.29 5.10
CA VAL A 105 -20.89 -4.60 4.58
C VAL A 105 -21.02 -4.65 3.07
N LEU A 106 -22.17 -4.24 2.53
CA LEU A 106 -22.41 -4.18 1.08
C LEU A 106 -21.42 -3.24 0.38
N GLU A 107 -21.18 -2.06 0.93
CA GLU A 107 -20.20 -1.10 0.44
C GLU A 107 -18.79 -1.71 0.37
N MET A 108 -18.35 -2.36 1.46
CA MET A 108 -17.04 -3.02 1.50
C MET A 108 -16.93 -4.14 0.47
N MET A 109 -17.95 -4.96 0.32
CA MET A 109 -17.97 -6.04 -0.70
C MET A 109 -17.86 -5.47 -2.12
N LEU A 110 -18.59 -4.40 -2.44
CA LEU A 110 -18.52 -3.73 -3.73
C LEU A 110 -17.15 -3.11 -3.99
N ILE A 111 -16.54 -2.45 -3.00
CA ILE A 111 -15.20 -1.89 -3.11
C ILE A 111 -14.16 -3.01 -3.34
N TYR A 112 -14.21 -4.10 -2.58
CA TYR A 112 -13.30 -5.22 -2.76
C TYR A 112 -13.44 -5.84 -4.15
N TYR A 113 -14.66 -6.12 -4.59
CA TYR A 113 -14.90 -6.66 -5.92
C TYR A 113 -14.34 -5.76 -7.02
N ASP A 114 -14.59 -4.46 -6.92
CA ASP A 114 -14.18 -3.49 -7.93
C ASP A 114 -12.67 -3.25 -7.93
N THR A 115 -12.03 -3.21 -6.76
CA THR A 115 -10.56 -3.11 -6.67
C THR A 115 -9.88 -4.35 -7.25
N MET A 116 -10.40 -5.56 -7.00
CA MET A 116 -9.89 -6.78 -7.61
C MET A 116 -10.08 -6.79 -9.13
N ARG A 117 -11.25 -6.40 -9.62
CA ARG A 117 -11.51 -6.25 -11.06
C ARG A 117 -10.57 -5.24 -11.71
N SER A 118 -10.32 -4.13 -11.04
CA SER A 118 -9.41 -3.09 -11.53
C SER A 118 -7.94 -3.52 -11.47
N SER A 119 -7.54 -4.28 -10.44
CA SER A 119 -6.20 -4.90 -10.35
C SER A 119 -5.97 -5.89 -11.48
N ARG A 120 -6.99 -6.71 -11.81
CA ARG A 120 -6.94 -7.59 -12.99
C ARG A 120 -6.78 -6.81 -14.29
N ALA A 121 -7.48 -5.69 -14.44
CA ALA A 121 -7.35 -4.84 -15.62
C ALA A 121 -5.94 -4.25 -15.74
N VAL A 122 -5.31 -3.86 -14.64
CA VAL A 122 -3.91 -3.41 -14.57
C VAL A 122 -2.97 -4.55 -14.97
N ALA A 123 -3.14 -5.75 -14.40
CA ALA A 123 -2.34 -6.93 -14.73
C ALA A 123 -2.44 -7.28 -16.22
N ALA A 124 -3.67 -7.35 -16.76
CA ALA A 124 -3.93 -7.63 -18.17
C ALA A 124 -3.25 -6.63 -19.11
N ARG A 125 -3.35 -5.32 -18.78
CA ARG A 125 -2.75 -4.24 -19.56
C ARG A 125 -1.23 -4.33 -19.61
N LEU A 126 -0.61 -4.80 -18.53
CA LEU A 126 0.83 -4.99 -18.43
C LEU A 126 1.30 -6.38 -18.90
N GLY A 127 0.38 -7.26 -19.30
CA GLY A 127 0.68 -8.61 -19.74
C GLY A 127 1.10 -9.58 -18.64
N ILE A 128 0.74 -9.28 -17.38
CA ILE A 128 0.95 -10.14 -16.22
C ILE A 128 -0.13 -11.23 -16.25
N SER A 129 0.26 -12.50 -16.34
CA SER A 129 -0.67 -13.62 -16.38
C SER A 129 -0.97 -14.16 -14.96
N PRO A 130 -2.24 -14.14 -14.51
CA PRO A 130 -2.60 -14.68 -13.20
C PRO A 130 -2.74 -16.22 -13.20
N ASN A 131 -2.51 -16.90 -14.31
CA ASN A 131 -2.71 -18.34 -14.42
C ASN A 131 -1.55 -19.16 -13.84
N ASN A 132 -0.38 -18.56 -13.64
CA ASN A 132 0.83 -19.25 -13.17
C ASN A 132 1.02 -19.19 -11.65
N LEU A 133 -0.07 -19.22 -10.87
CA LEU A 133 -0.02 -19.14 -9.39
C LEU A 133 0.57 -20.42 -8.74
N HIS A 134 0.68 -21.52 -9.49
CA HIS A 134 1.21 -22.79 -9.00
C HIS A 134 2.71 -23.01 -9.28
N ASP A 135 3.32 -22.07 -9.98
CA ASP A 135 4.73 -22.09 -10.27
C ASP A 135 5.48 -21.16 -9.28
N ASP A 136 6.63 -21.57 -8.75
CA ASP A 136 7.51 -20.75 -7.88
C ASP A 136 8.15 -19.57 -8.63
N SER A 137 7.45 -19.11 -9.67
CA SER A 137 7.89 -18.04 -10.54
C SER A 137 7.71 -16.66 -9.90
N THR A 138 8.57 -15.74 -10.32
CA THR A 138 8.47 -14.31 -10.00
C THR A 138 7.08 -13.74 -10.35
N GLU A 139 6.39 -14.34 -11.35
CA GLU A 139 5.04 -13.94 -11.74
C GLU A 139 3.98 -14.31 -10.70
N ALA A 140 4.08 -15.51 -10.11
CA ALA A 140 3.17 -15.92 -9.02
C ALA A 140 3.31 -15.00 -7.81
N ALA A 141 4.54 -14.66 -7.41
CA ALA A 141 4.80 -13.71 -6.34
C ALA A 141 4.23 -12.32 -6.65
N LEU A 142 4.34 -11.85 -7.90
CA LEU A 142 3.77 -10.58 -8.35
C LEU A 142 2.25 -10.60 -8.28
N VAL A 143 1.60 -11.64 -8.80
CA VAL A 143 0.13 -11.78 -8.75
C VAL A 143 -0.36 -11.81 -7.30
N LEU A 144 0.30 -12.57 -6.42
CA LEU A 144 -0.02 -12.60 -4.99
C LEU A 144 0.13 -11.21 -4.36
N SER A 145 1.18 -10.46 -4.72
CA SER A 145 1.38 -9.10 -4.24
C SER A 145 0.28 -8.14 -4.69
N LEU A 146 -0.24 -8.31 -5.91
CA LEU A 146 -1.38 -7.52 -6.43
C LEU A 146 -2.68 -7.86 -5.68
N ILE A 147 -2.91 -9.13 -5.37
CA ILE A 147 -4.02 -9.56 -4.52
C ILE A 147 -3.94 -8.89 -3.15
N GLN A 148 -2.77 -8.98 -2.50
CA GLN A 148 -2.53 -8.36 -1.20
C GLN A 148 -2.77 -6.85 -1.23
N ALA A 149 -2.33 -6.16 -2.30
CA ALA A 149 -2.60 -4.73 -2.48
C ALA A 149 -4.10 -4.44 -2.58
N GLY A 150 -4.81 -5.20 -3.40
CA GLY A 150 -6.23 -4.98 -3.67
C GLY A 150 -7.14 -5.26 -2.47
N ILE A 151 -6.77 -6.20 -1.58
CA ILE A 151 -7.49 -6.49 -0.32
C ILE A 151 -6.91 -5.72 0.88
N GLU A 152 -5.95 -4.82 0.67
CA GLU A 152 -5.22 -4.11 1.74
C GLU A 152 -4.59 -5.07 2.78
N ALA A 153 -4.22 -6.28 2.37
CA ALA A 153 -3.54 -7.21 3.26
C ALA A 153 -2.13 -6.67 3.63
N PRO A 154 -1.71 -6.83 4.88
CA PRO A 154 -0.38 -6.44 5.29
C PRO A 154 0.68 -7.28 4.55
N ASN A 155 1.81 -6.65 4.21
CA ASN A 155 2.95 -7.35 3.65
C ASN A 155 3.48 -8.44 4.60
N PRO A 156 4.17 -9.47 4.07
CA PRO A 156 4.80 -10.48 4.90
C PRO A 156 5.73 -9.82 5.94
N ARG A 157 5.60 -10.24 7.20
CA ARG A 157 6.35 -9.68 8.33
C ARG A 157 7.36 -10.67 8.92
N GLY A 158 7.56 -11.80 8.28
CA GLY A 158 8.56 -12.79 8.69
C GLY A 158 9.98 -12.27 8.47
N PRO A 159 10.97 -12.80 9.22
CA PRO A 159 12.37 -12.51 8.96
C PRO A 159 12.76 -13.08 7.58
N ARG A 160 13.53 -12.30 6.80
CA ARG A 160 14.11 -12.71 5.53
C ARG A 160 15.58 -12.34 5.54
N TYR A 161 16.45 -13.29 5.16
CA TYR A 161 17.90 -13.07 5.08
C TYR A 161 18.50 -12.48 6.38
N GLY A 162 18.05 -12.95 7.56
CA GLY A 162 18.48 -12.41 8.83
C GLY A 162 17.93 -11.01 9.19
N ILE A 163 17.13 -10.40 8.32
CA ILE A 163 16.49 -9.11 8.57
C ILE A 163 15.11 -9.37 9.19
N ASP A 164 14.95 -9.09 10.50
CA ASP A 164 13.64 -9.07 11.14
C ASP A 164 13.10 -7.63 11.17
N PRO A 165 12.04 -7.32 10.40
CA PRO A 165 11.47 -5.99 10.39
C PRO A 165 10.82 -5.58 11.71
N ARG A 166 10.60 -6.54 12.63
CA ARG A 166 9.94 -6.32 13.93
C ARG A 166 10.89 -5.99 15.06
N ILE A 167 12.19 -6.10 14.85
CA ILE A 167 13.22 -6.04 15.92
C ILE A 167 13.14 -4.77 16.79
N TYR A 168 12.51 -3.70 16.25
CA TYR A 168 12.34 -2.41 16.94
C TYR A 168 10.89 -2.05 17.26
N ILE A 169 9.94 -2.98 17.02
CA ILE A 169 8.53 -2.72 17.33
C ILE A 169 8.17 -3.46 18.63
N PRO A 170 7.82 -2.75 19.71
CA PRO A 170 7.33 -3.41 20.90
C PRO A 170 6.05 -4.20 20.62
N HIS A 171 5.95 -5.41 21.19
CA HIS A 171 4.85 -6.37 20.92
C HIS A 171 3.44 -5.75 21.04
N TRP A 172 3.21 -4.86 22.01
CA TRP A 172 1.93 -4.21 22.19
C TRP A 172 1.52 -3.34 20.99
N ARG A 173 2.49 -2.76 20.25
CA ARG A 173 2.22 -2.01 19.01
C ARG A 173 1.85 -2.93 17.84
N LEU A 174 2.33 -4.15 17.81
CA LEU A 174 1.95 -5.12 16.77
C LEU A 174 0.51 -5.58 16.97
N VAL A 175 0.12 -5.87 18.22
CA VAL A 175 -1.26 -6.24 18.57
C VAL A 175 -2.20 -5.04 18.38
N SER A 176 -1.82 -3.85 18.86
CA SER A 176 -2.63 -2.65 18.72
C SER A 176 -2.75 -2.18 17.27
N ALA A 177 -1.75 -2.40 16.41
CA ALA A 177 -1.82 -2.02 15.00
C ALA A 177 -2.88 -2.82 14.23
N SER A 178 -3.05 -4.11 14.50
CA SER A 178 -4.09 -4.92 13.86
C SER A 178 -5.50 -4.59 14.38
N VAL A 179 -5.63 -4.32 15.67
CA VAL A 179 -6.90 -3.89 16.29
C VAL A 179 -7.21 -2.44 15.92
N LEU A 180 -6.22 -1.54 15.98
CA LEU A 180 -6.38 -0.13 15.61
C LEU A 180 -6.63 0.06 14.10
N TYR A 181 -6.12 -0.81 13.23
CA TYR A 181 -6.45 -0.74 11.81
C TYR A 181 -7.94 -1.00 11.58
N LYS A 182 -8.50 -2.05 12.21
CA LYS A 182 -9.95 -2.33 12.17
C LYS A 182 -10.76 -1.24 12.87
N LEU A 183 -10.32 -0.77 14.04
CA LEU A 183 -10.94 0.33 14.78
C LEU A 183 -10.75 1.69 14.09
N LYS A 184 -9.62 1.94 13.42
CA LYS A 184 -9.34 3.20 12.72
C LYS A 184 -10.35 3.44 11.61
N VAL A 185 -10.71 2.44 10.82
CA VAL A 185 -11.72 2.57 9.78
C VAL A 185 -13.07 2.89 10.41
N THR A 186 -13.46 2.18 11.46
CA THR A 186 -14.74 2.40 12.17
C THR A 186 -14.75 3.71 12.96
N ALA A 187 -13.69 3.99 13.72
CA ALA A 187 -13.57 5.22 14.52
C ALA A 187 -13.47 6.46 13.65
N THR A 188 -12.76 6.42 12.53
CA THR A 188 -12.67 7.57 11.61
C THR A 188 -14.04 7.87 10.98
N ARG A 189 -14.84 6.85 10.68
CA ARG A 189 -16.24 7.02 10.22
C ARG A 189 -17.10 7.67 11.32
N ILE A 190 -16.98 7.24 12.58
CA ILE A 190 -17.73 7.78 13.71
C ILE A 190 -17.27 9.23 13.99
N VAL A 191 -15.96 9.48 14.03
CA VAL A 191 -15.42 10.82 14.29
C VAL A 191 -15.73 11.77 13.14
N ALA A 192 -15.61 11.35 11.88
CA ALA A 192 -16.00 12.15 10.73
C ALA A 192 -17.49 12.53 10.81
N ARG A 193 -18.36 11.56 11.10
CA ARG A 193 -19.81 11.82 11.30
C ARG A 193 -20.05 12.81 12.44
N ALA A 194 -19.39 12.67 13.59
CA ALA A 194 -19.54 13.56 14.72
C ALA A 194 -19.01 14.97 14.46
N LEU A 195 -17.89 15.09 13.76
CA LEU A 195 -17.27 16.36 13.39
C LEU A 195 -18.12 17.13 12.37
N TRP A 196 -18.59 16.45 11.31
CA TRP A 196 -19.49 17.00 10.33
C TRP A 196 -20.83 17.42 10.95
N ARG A 197 -21.36 16.61 11.85
CA ARG A 197 -22.59 16.97 12.59
C ARG A 197 -22.42 18.29 13.35
N ARG A 198 -21.28 18.51 14.03
CA ARG A 198 -20.98 19.78 14.71
C ARG A 198 -20.83 20.96 13.76
N ILE A 199 -20.14 20.77 12.63
CA ILE A 199 -19.91 21.82 11.62
C ILE A 199 -21.24 22.22 10.99
N LEU A 200 -22.10 21.28 10.66
CA LEU A 200 -23.38 21.55 10.02
C LEU A 200 -24.41 22.15 10.96
N PHE A 201 -24.45 21.72 12.22
CA PHE A 201 -25.28 22.44 13.23
C PHE A 201 -24.89 23.92 13.37
N ARG A 202 -23.61 24.24 13.16
CA ARG A 202 -23.15 25.65 13.17
C ARG A 202 -23.48 26.39 11.88
N LEU A 203 -23.49 25.71 10.72
CA LEU A 203 -23.70 26.34 9.41
C LEU A 203 -25.19 26.46 9.04
N LEU A 204 -26.02 25.46 9.36
CA LEU A 204 -27.40 25.36 8.90
C LEU A 204 -28.44 25.74 10.00
N GLY A 205 -28.01 26.03 11.20
CA GLY A 205 -28.89 26.39 12.29
C GLY A 205 -29.78 25.23 12.80
N ARG A 206 -30.62 25.54 13.84
CA ARG A 206 -31.50 24.57 14.49
C ARG A 206 -32.71 24.11 13.65
N SER A 207 -32.97 24.76 12.51
CA SER A 207 -34.13 24.49 11.65
C SER A 207 -33.91 23.40 10.60
N ALA A 208 -32.64 22.93 10.37
CA ALA A 208 -32.38 21.83 9.50
C ALA A 208 -32.79 20.52 10.18
N GLY A 209 -33.96 20.00 9.84
CA GLY A 209 -34.52 18.78 10.41
C GLY A 209 -33.54 17.57 10.34
N ARG A 210 -33.78 16.56 11.19
CA ARG A 210 -32.94 15.37 11.37
C ARG A 210 -32.55 14.68 10.05
N ALA A 211 -33.39 14.66 9.02
CA ALA A 211 -33.13 14.12 7.70
C ALA A 211 -31.95 14.83 6.99
N SER A 212 -31.77 16.13 7.22
CA SER A 212 -30.63 16.87 6.66
C SER A 212 -29.29 16.46 7.28
N ILE A 213 -29.32 16.02 8.54
CA ILE A 213 -28.11 15.58 9.26
C ILE A 213 -27.60 14.26 8.72
N GLU A 214 -28.50 13.34 8.39
CA GLU A 214 -28.15 12.04 7.80
C GLU A 214 -27.67 12.21 6.34
N ALA A 215 -28.23 13.11 5.57
CA ALA A 215 -27.83 13.41 4.19
C ALA A 215 -26.35 13.84 4.08
N VAL A 216 -25.80 14.43 5.13
CA VAL A 216 -24.38 14.82 5.21
C VAL A 216 -23.44 13.61 5.30
N ALA A 217 -23.92 12.48 5.75
CA ALA A 217 -23.11 11.26 5.76
C ALA A 217 -22.71 10.82 4.34
N ILE A 218 -23.55 11.09 3.33
CA ILE A 218 -23.33 10.69 1.94
C ILE A 218 -21.99 11.19 1.38
N PRO A 219 -21.71 12.51 1.36
CA PRO A 219 -20.44 13.00 0.85
C PRO A 219 -19.23 12.51 1.66
N VAL A 220 -19.40 12.30 2.97
CA VAL A 220 -18.32 11.78 3.82
C VAL A 220 -17.94 10.35 3.43
N PHE A 221 -18.92 9.47 3.19
CA PHE A 221 -18.67 8.11 2.70
C PHE A 221 -18.03 8.13 1.32
N ALA A 222 -18.54 8.94 0.40
CA ALA A 222 -17.99 9.07 -0.96
C ALA A 222 -16.52 9.53 -0.93
N ILE A 223 -16.20 10.60 -0.20
CA ILE A 223 -14.82 11.12 -0.08
C ILE A 223 -13.90 10.08 0.54
N TRP A 224 -14.36 9.40 1.60
CA TRP A 224 -13.57 8.36 2.25
C TRP A 224 -13.21 7.22 1.29
N ASN A 225 -14.18 6.73 0.53
CA ASN A 225 -13.95 5.67 -0.45
C ASN A 225 -12.98 6.11 -1.55
N VAL A 226 -13.08 7.34 -2.03
CA VAL A 226 -12.12 7.93 -2.97
C VAL A 226 -10.70 7.90 -2.41
N ILE A 227 -10.50 8.29 -1.14
CA ILE A 227 -9.18 8.29 -0.50
C ILE A 227 -8.62 6.87 -0.39
N VAL A 228 -9.45 5.91 0.05
CA VAL A 228 -9.06 4.51 0.22
C VAL A 228 -8.71 3.89 -1.13
N VAL A 229 -9.64 3.93 -2.09
CA VAL A 229 -9.43 3.29 -3.40
C VAL A 229 -8.30 3.95 -4.19
N ARG A 230 -8.12 5.27 -4.09
CA ARG A 230 -6.94 5.94 -4.65
C ARG A 230 -5.63 5.40 -4.06
N SER A 231 -5.60 5.13 -2.76
CA SER A 231 -4.42 4.55 -2.10
C SER A 231 -4.17 3.12 -2.58
N VAL A 232 -5.22 2.30 -2.66
CA VAL A 232 -5.17 0.91 -3.14
C VAL A 232 -4.69 0.86 -4.60
N MET A 233 -5.30 1.62 -5.50
CA MET A 233 -4.95 1.60 -6.92
C MET A 233 -3.53 2.09 -7.19
N ARG A 234 -3.05 3.06 -6.41
CA ARG A 234 -1.65 3.47 -6.47
C ARG A 234 -0.72 2.32 -6.04
N GLU A 235 -1.06 1.62 -4.97
CA GLU A 235 -0.29 0.48 -4.48
C GLU A 235 -0.26 -0.66 -5.51
N VAL A 236 -1.40 -0.98 -6.11
CA VAL A 236 -1.52 -1.95 -7.22
C VAL A 236 -0.59 -1.57 -8.37
N ARG A 237 -0.60 -0.31 -8.81
CA ARG A 237 0.29 0.16 -9.89
C ARG A 237 1.76 0.04 -9.52
N VAL A 238 2.16 0.49 -8.32
CA VAL A 238 3.56 0.43 -7.85
C VAL A 238 4.06 -1.00 -7.82
N ARG A 239 3.23 -1.95 -7.41
CA ARG A 239 3.60 -3.37 -7.41
C ARG A 239 3.61 -3.96 -8.81
N ALA A 240 2.61 -3.66 -9.63
CA ALA A 240 2.51 -4.16 -10.99
C ALA A 240 3.71 -3.74 -11.88
N LEU A 241 4.21 -2.53 -11.67
CA LEU A 241 5.41 -2.00 -12.32
C LEU A 241 6.69 -2.24 -11.50
N GLY A 242 6.62 -3.03 -10.44
CA GLY A 242 7.71 -3.19 -9.48
C GLY A 242 8.94 -3.85 -10.07
N LYS A 243 8.74 -4.92 -10.86
CA LYS A 243 9.84 -5.63 -11.53
C LYS A 243 10.64 -4.69 -12.43
N GLU A 244 9.95 -3.95 -13.30
CA GLU A 244 10.57 -2.98 -14.20
C GLU A 244 11.29 -1.86 -13.42
N ALA A 245 10.67 -1.37 -12.33
CA ALA A 245 11.31 -0.38 -11.49
C ALA A 245 12.60 -0.88 -10.85
N VAL A 246 12.63 -2.13 -10.40
CA VAL A 246 13.83 -2.74 -9.81
C VAL A 246 14.89 -2.97 -10.87
N ASP A 247 14.53 -3.47 -12.08
CA ASP A 247 15.44 -3.67 -13.20
C ASP A 247 16.16 -2.39 -13.60
N GLU A 248 15.39 -1.30 -13.78
CA GLU A 248 15.95 -0.01 -14.19
C GLU A 248 16.75 0.65 -13.07
N LEU A 249 16.29 0.58 -11.81
CA LEU A 249 17.05 1.12 -10.68
C LEU A 249 18.35 0.35 -10.43
N GLU A 250 18.34 -0.96 -10.58
CA GLU A 250 19.55 -1.78 -10.48
C GLU A 250 20.59 -1.38 -11.55
N SER A 251 20.13 -1.25 -12.81
CA SER A 251 20.99 -0.80 -13.91
C SER A 251 21.52 0.62 -13.72
N TYR A 252 20.72 1.50 -13.13
CA TYR A 252 21.10 2.87 -12.81
C TYR A 252 22.11 2.95 -11.66
N LEU A 253 21.90 2.20 -10.59
CA LEU A 253 22.72 2.21 -9.38
C LEU A 253 24.02 1.42 -9.58
N PHE A 254 23.98 0.36 -10.38
CA PHE A 254 25.07 -0.58 -10.59
C PHE A 254 25.30 -0.84 -12.07
N PRO A 255 25.83 0.13 -12.84
CA PRO A 255 25.97 0.02 -14.31
C PRO A 255 26.82 -1.17 -14.74
N LEU A 256 27.81 -1.57 -13.93
CA LEU A 256 28.66 -2.74 -14.17
C LEU A 256 28.14 -4.02 -13.48
N GLY A 257 26.94 -3.95 -12.85
CA GLY A 257 26.38 -4.99 -12.03
C GLY A 257 26.81 -4.92 -10.56
N PHE A 258 25.92 -5.37 -9.66
CA PHE A 258 26.16 -5.35 -8.21
C PHE A 258 27.38 -6.19 -7.80
N ALA A 259 27.59 -7.34 -8.45
CA ALA A 259 28.72 -8.24 -8.18
C ALA A 259 30.09 -7.62 -8.52
N ALA A 260 30.14 -6.63 -9.42
CA ALA A 260 31.39 -5.95 -9.80
C ALA A 260 31.86 -4.94 -8.75
N LEU A 261 31.03 -4.57 -7.78
CA LEU A 261 31.39 -3.66 -6.70
C LEU A 261 32.37 -4.32 -5.71
N PRO A 262 33.27 -3.57 -5.09
CA PRO A 262 34.09 -4.03 -3.97
C PRO A 262 33.20 -4.61 -2.84
N GLU A 263 33.72 -5.57 -2.12
CA GLU A 263 32.95 -6.31 -1.08
C GLU A 263 32.42 -5.38 0.03
N ASP A 264 33.23 -4.45 0.49
CA ASP A 264 32.88 -3.44 1.49
C ASP A 264 31.72 -2.55 1.02
N VAL A 265 31.70 -2.17 -0.27
CA VAL A 265 30.63 -1.38 -0.89
C VAL A 265 29.36 -2.21 -1.02
N ARG A 266 29.47 -3.48 -1.47
CA ARG A 266 28.31 -4.39 -1.54
C ARG A 266 27.66 -4.56 -0.18
N LEU A 267 28.46 -4.81 0.85
CA LEU A 267 27.99 -4.96 2.22
C LEU A 267 27.33 -3.68 2.75
N ALA A 268 27.90 -2.50 2.46
CA ALA A 268 27.31 -1.23 2.83
C ALA A 268 25.95 -0.98 2.10
N CYS A 269 25.80 -1.36 0.83
CA CYS A 269 24.53 -1.30 0.10
C CYS A 269 23.48 -2.24 0.72
N LEU A 270 23.84 -3.48 1.06
CA LEU A 270 22.96 -4.42 1.75
C LEU A 270 22.52 -3.87 3.13
N ARG A 271 23.43 -3.25 3.88
CA ARG A 271 23.12 -2.55 5.14
C ARG A 271 22.17 -1.36 4.93
N ALA A 272 22.27 -0.66 3.80
CA ALA A 272 21.37 0.43 3.43
C ALA A 272 19.93 -0.09 3.22
N VAL A 273 19.75 -1.19 2.47
CA VAL A 273 18.45 -1.84 2.28
C VAL A 273 17.88 -2.34 3.61
N ARG A 274 18.71 -3.02 4.42
CA ARG A 274 18.33 -3.49 5.76
C ARG A 274 17.85 -2.33 6.65
N SER A 275 18.59 -1.22 6.65
CA SER A 275 18.23 -0.02 7.41
C SER A 275 16.86 0.53 7.00
N GLN A 276 16.55 0.55 5.70
CA GLN A 276 15.25 0.96 5.19
C GLN A 276 14.13 0.05 5.70
N VAL A 277 14.28 -1.29 5.57
CA VAL A 277 13.28 -2.28 6.04
C VAL A 277 13.00 -2.13 7.52
N THR A 278 14.04 -2.00 8.34
CA THR A 278 13.89 -1.85 9.79
C THR A 278 13.27 -0.52 10.21
N LEU A 279 13.52 0.56 9.47
CA LEU A 279 12.89 1.87 9.71
C LEU A 279 11.37 1.84 9.53
N VAL A 280 10.91 1.06 8.54
CA VAL A 280 9.50 0.98 8.16
C VAL A 280 8.81 -0.16 8.88
N ALA A 281 9.58 -1.16 9.29
CA ALA A 281 9.11 -2.43 9.85
C ALA A 281 8.19 -3.21 8.89
N ASP A 282 8.54 -3.17 7.61
CA ASP A 282 7.72 -3.71 6.54
C ASP A 282 8.60 -4.15 5.35
N PHE A 283 8.31 -5.33 4.78
CA PHE A 283 8.91 -5.80 3.55
C PHE A 283 7.96 -5.53 2.38
N HIS A 284 8.12 -4.38 1.73
CA HIS A 284 7.40 -4.15 0.49
C HIS A 284 7.92 -5.13 -0.60
N PRO A 285 7.05 -5.75 -1.44
CA PRO A 285 7.48 -6.73 -2.45
C PRO A 285 8.60 -6.24 -3.38
N ASN A 286 8.57 -4.98 -3.80
CA ASN A 286 9.62 -4.41 -4.66
C ASN A 286 10.97 -4.31 -3.91
N VAL A 287 10.96 -4.02 -2.61
CA VAL A 287 12.17 -3.99 -1.79
C VAL A 287 12.71 -5.40 -1.59
N SER A 288 11.81 -6.38 -1.37
CA SER A 288 12.21 -7.79 -1.31
C SER A 288 12.88 -8.23 -2.60
N MET A 289 12.28 -7.89 -3.75
CA MET A 289 12.84 -8.25 -5.07
C MET A 289 14.22 -7.64 -5.30
N MET A 290 14.43 -6.39 -4.93
CA MET A 290 15.75 -5.75 -4.99
C MET A 290 16.76 -6.46 -4.08
N LEU A 291 16.35 -6.77 -2.86
CA LEU A 291 17.19 -7.48 -1.90
C LEU A 291 17.54 -8.90 -2.37
N ASP A 292 16.57 -9.66 -2.89
CA ASP A 292 16.77 -11.02 -3.42
C ASP A 292 17.85 -11.03 -4.50
N ARG A 293 17.83 -10.05 -5.42
CA ARG A 293 18.85 -9.92 -6.48
C ARG A 293 20.23 -9.55 -5.93
N MET A 294 20.28 -8.58 -5.01
CA MET A 294 21.55 -8.17 -4.41
C MET A 294 22.21 -9.33 -3.65
N ILE A 295 21.42 -10.16 -2.95
CA ILE A 295 21.92 -11.33 -2.24
C ILE A 295 22.38 -12.41 -3.23
N ALA A 296 21.58 -12.71 -4.26
CA ALA A 296 21.98 -13.66 -5.31
C ALA A 296 23.28 -13.26 -5.99
N ALA A 297 23.46 -11.96 -6.28
CA ALA A 297 24.69 -11.43 -6.87
C ALA A 297 25.89 -11.40 -5.89
N ASN A 298 25.65 -11.36 -4.58
CA ASN A 298 26.70 -11.38 -3.58
C ASN A 298 27.28 -12.76 -3.33
N GLY A 299 26.58 -13.85 -3.72
CA GLY A 299 27.05 -15.24 -3.60
C GLY A 299 27.12 -15.76 -2.15
N SER A 300 26.57 -15.05 -1.17
CA SER A 300 26.56 -15.46 0.23
C SER A 300 25.18 -15.26 0.85
N ASP A 301 24.71 -16.25 1.59
CA ASP A 301 23.48 -16.19 2.39
C ASP A 301 23.57 -15.21 3.59
N MET A 302 24.72 -14.57 3.75
CA MET A 302 25.03 -13.79 4.93
C MET A 302 24.67 -12.32 4.80
N VAL A 303 23.47 -12.00 5.27
CA VAL A 303 23.28 -10.71 5.95
C VAL A 303 23.55 -10.98 7.43
N GLU A 304 24.76 -10.67 7.88
CA GLU A 304 25.20 -10.88 9.27
C GLU A 304 24.15 -10.43 10.30
N GLN A 305 24.02 -11.23 11.37
CA GLN A 305 23.11 -10.98 12.51
C GLN A 305 23.45 -9.75 13.37
N GLU A 306 24.35 -8.87 12.90
CA GLU A 306 24.80 -7.70 13.65
C GLU A 306 23.72 -6.64 13.92
N GLN A 307 23.85 -5.96 15.04
CA GLN A 307 22.87 -4.95 15.50
C GLN A 307 22.79 -3.72 14.55
N PRO A 308 21.62 -3.40 14.00
CA PRO A 308 21.47 -2.57 12.77
C PRO A 308 21.57 -1.05 12.94
N LYS A 309 21.52 -0.51 14.17
CA LYS A 309 21.30 0.94 14.35
C LYS A 309 22.51 1.84 14.03
N CYS A 310 23.70 1.37 14.25
CA CYS A 310 24.94 2.17 14.11
C CYS A 310 25.74 1.85 12.85
N LEU A 311 25.55 0.66 12.28
CA LEU A 311 26.41 0.08 11.25
C LEU A 311 26.40 0.83 9.92
N LEU A 312 25.23 1.30 9.44
CA LEU A 312 25.17 1.99 8.15
C LEU A 312 25.97 3.30 8.15
N ALA A 313 25.84 4.11 9.19
CA ALA A 313 26.55 5.40 9.28
C ALA A 313 28.07 5.21 9.37
N ALA A 314 28.53 4.26 10.18
CA ALA A 314 29.95 3.90 10.27
C ALA A 314 30.47 3.34 8.94
N SER A 315 29.77 2.36 8.36
CA SER A 315 30.17 1.75 7.08
C SER A 315 30.30 2.76 5.94
N VAL A 316 29.43 3.78 5.90
CA VAL A 316 29.46 4.79 4.84
C VAL A 316 30.59 5.81 5.06
N HIS A 317 30.97 6.07 6.31
CA HIS A 317 32.01 7.07 6.61
C HIS A 317 33.39 6.64 6.08
N ASP A 318 33.70 5.35 6.14
CA ASP A 318 35.02 4.81 5.81
C ASP A 318 35.23 4.56 4.31
N LEU A 319 34.17 4.67 3.49
CA LEU A 319 34.19 4.42 2.06
C LEU A 319 34.75 5.60 1.26
N PRO A 320 35.34 5.36 0.06
CA PRO A 320 35.66 6.39 -0.92
C PRO A 320 34.42 7.20 -1.35
N ALA A 321 34.65 8.42 -1.89
CA ALA A 321 33.55 9.34 -2.22
C ALA A 321 32.53 8.76 -3.19
N ASP A 322 32.99 8.08 -4.25
CA ASP A 322 32.09 7.45 -5.25
C ASP A 322 31.29 6.29 -4.66
N ALA A 323 31.95 5.47 -3.83
CA ALA A 323 31.29 4.39 -3.11
C ALA A 323 30.23 4.90 -2.11
N ARG A 324 30.50 6.02 -1.41
CA ARG A 324 29.51 6.68 -0.55
C ARG A 324 28.28 7.12 -1.35
N GLN A 325 28.47 7.68 -2.53
CA GLN A 325 27.37 8.06 -3.42
C GLN A 325 26.50 6.86 -3.75
N THR A 326 27.11 5.76 -4.21
CA THR A 326 26.38 4.53 -4.55
C THR A 326 25.55 4.03 -3.38
N VAL A 327 26.11 3.99 -2.15
CA VAL A 327 25.37 3.54 -0.95
C VAL A 327 24.22 4.49 -0.60
N LEU A 328 24.43 5.81 -0.68
CA LEU A 328 23.39 6.81 -0.42
C LEU A 328 22.24 6.71 -1.43
N LEU A 329 22.57 6.55 -2.72
CA LEU A 329 21.57 6.37 -3.78
C LEU A 329 20.82 5.04 -3.61
N THR A 330 21.51 3.96 -3.23
CA THR A 330 20.87 2.67 -2.90
C THR A 330 19.85 2.83 -1.76
N PHE A 331 20.25 3.56 -0.68
CA PHE A 331 19.30 3.84 0.41
C PHE A 331 18.10 4.67 -0.07
N ALA A 332 18.35 5.72 -0.87
CA ALA A 332 17.28 6.59 -1.38
C ALA A 332 16.33 5.83 -2.31
N ALA A 333 16.85 5.03 -3.24
CA ALA A 333 16.08 4.22 -4.16
C ALA A 333 15.22 3.19 -3.42
N THR A 334 15.79 2.45 -2.47
CA THR A 334 15.06 1.47 -1.69
C THR A 334 13.97 2.10 -0.81
N CYS A 335 14.21 3.31 -0.27
CA CYS A 335 13.17 4.08 0.42
C CYS A 335 12.00 4.48 -0.50
N ALA A 336 12.23 4.59 -1.81
CA ALA A 336 11.25 5.02 -2.80
C ALA A 336 10.47 3.85 -3.42
N LEU A 337 10.95 2.61 -3.33
CA LEU A 337 10.38 1.44 -4.00
C LEU A 337 8.92 1.12 -3.61
N ASP A 338 8.44 1.60 -2.46
CA ASP A 338 7.01 1.54 -2.06
C ASP A 338 6.18 2.73 -2.61
N GLY A 339 6.79 3.61 -3.41
CA GLY A 339 6.16 4.83 -3.94
C GLY A 339 5.86 5.90 -2.88
N ARG A 340 6.39 5.77 -1.65
CA ARG A 340 6.08 6.64 -0.51
C ARG A 340 7.33 7.03 0.27
N ILE A 341 7.61 8.32 0.39
CA ILE A 341 8.68 8.80 1.26
C ILE A 341 8.10 9.16 2.64
N ARG A 342 8.40 8.35 3.64
CA ARG A 342 7.95 8.57 5.03
C ARG A 342 8.86 9.60 5.73
N ARG A 343 8.36 10.26 6.79
CA ARG A 343 9.14 11.21 7.60
C ARG A 343 10.43 10.58 8.17
N LYS A 344 10.38 9.29 8.54
CA LYS A 344 11.55 8.54 9.03
C LYS A 344 12.63 8.40 7.97
N HIS A 345 12.26 8.14 6.68
CA HIS A 345 13.19 8.08 5.56
C HIS A 345 13.93 9.41 5.40
N ARG A 346 13.18 10.51 5.33
CA ARG A 346 13.76 11.85 5.19
C ARG A 346 14.73 12.20 6.33
N ARG A 347 14.34 11.89 7.59
CA ARG A 347 15.22 12.16 8.75
C ARG A 347 16.50 11.33 8.68
N LYS A 348 16.40 10.02 8.37
CA LYS A 348 17.58 9.15 8.29
C LYS A 348 18.47 9.54 7.12
N PHE A 349 17.89 9.83 5.97
CA PHE A 349 18.66 10.27 4.79
C PHE A 349 19.39 11.58 5.04
N LYS A 350 18.72 12.56 5.66
CA LYS A 350 19.37 13.83 6.05
C LYS A 350 20.57 13.59 6.97
N GLN A 351 20.45 12.71 7.98
CA GLN A 351 21.57 12.34 8.84
C GLN A 351 22.74 11.73 8.04
N LEU A 352 22.45 10.86 7.08
CA LEU A 352 23.47 10.24 6.24
C LEU A 352 24.17 11.28 5.35
N LEU A 353 23.43 12.22 4.77
CA LEU A 353 23.99 13.32 3.97
C LEU A 353 24.90 14.24 4.80
N GLU A 354 24.54 14.54 6.05
CA GLU A 354 25.36 15.33 6.97
C GLU A 354 26.67 14.61 7.30
N ILE A 355 26.62 13.31 7.61
CA ILE A 355 27.81 12.49 7.93
C ILE A 355 28.75 12.39 6.72
N THR A 356 28.19 12.22 5.51
CA THR A 356 28.95 12.01 4.28
C THR A 356 29.35 13.31 3.59
N LYS A 357 28.88 14.45 4.07
CA LYS A 357 29.06 15.80 3.47
C LYS A 357 28.60 15.87 2.01
N ARG A 358 27.45 15.22 1.68
CA ARG A 358 26.88 15.16 0.32
C ARG A 358 25.48 15.81 0.26
N PRO A 359 25.37 17.14 0.49
CA PRO A 359 24.08 17.84 0.41
C PRO A 359 23.49 17.87 -1.00
N ASP A 360 24.31 17.70 -2.03
CA ASP A 360 23.95 17.60 -3.43
C ASP A 360 22.92 16.49 -3.70
N LEU A 361 22.96 15.39 -2.95
CA LEU A 361 22.04 14.27 -3.09
C LEU A 361 20.69 14.44 -2.36
N ALA A 362 20.41 15.60 -1.76
CA ALA A 362 19.20 15.80 -0.96
C ALA A 362 17.89 15.60 -1.75
N GLY A 363 17.91 15.82 -3.06
CA GLY A 363 16.80 15.62 -3.99
C GLY A 363 16.48 14.16 -4.33
N SER A 364 17.46 13.25 -4.22
CA SER A 364 17.38 11.88 -4.73
C SER A 364 16.16 11.09 -4.25
N LEU A 365 15.76 11.25 -2.98
CA LEU A 365 14.55 10.60 -2.45
C LEU A 365 13.28 10.95 -3.28
N ASN A 366 13.15 12.21 -3.69
CA ASN A 366 11.99 12.64 -4.45
C ASN A 366 12.09 12.18 -5.90
N VAL A 367 13.28 12.25 -6.51
CA VAL A 367 13.53 11.78 -7.87
C VAL A 367 13.16 10.30 -7.99
N PHE A 368 13.68 9.42 -7.12
CA PHE A 368 13.36 8.02 -7.14
C PHE A 368 11.88 7.73 -6.83
N ARG A 369 11.26 8.49 -5.90
CA ARG A 369 9.82 8.37 -5.65
C ARG A 369 8.99 8.70 -6.89
N ASP A 370 9.30 9.79 -7.57
CA ASP A 370 8.53 10.26 -8.72
C ASP A 370 8.75 9.32 -9.91
N TYR A 371 9.95 8.76 -10.06
CA TYR A 371 10.22 7.66 -10.98
C TYR A 371 9.35 6.42 -10.69
N VAL A 372 9.38 5.91 -9.45
CA VAL A 372 8.63 4.69 -9.09
C VAL A 372 7.12 4.91 -9.18
N ARG A 373 6.64 6.07 -8.75
CA ARG A 373 5.21 6.37 -8.63
C ARG A 373 4.59 6.88 -9.93
N ASP A 374 5.26 7.76 -10.63
CA ASP A 374 4.69 8.51 -11.75
C ASP A 374 5.35 8.19 -13.10
N GLY A 375 6.45 7.39 -13.07
CA GLY A 375 7.21 7.02 -14.27
C GLY A 375 8.06 8.16 -14.83
N THR A 376 8.38 9.18 -14.03
CA THR A 376 9.26 10.27 -14.42
C THR A 376 10.65 9.70 -14.74
N PRO A 377 11.26 9.97 -15.89
CA PRO A 377 12.59 9.43 -16.21
C PRO A 377 13.63 9.74 -15.14
N LEU A 378 14.53 8.79 -14.90
CA LEU A 378 15.74 9.03 -14.12
C LEU A 378 16.72 9.82 -14.98
N GLU A 379 16.44 11.10 -15.16
CA GLU A 379 17.39 11.98 -15.81
C GLU A 379 18.61 12.19 -14.90
N SER A 380 19.76 12.59 -15.50
CA SER A 380 21.07 12.79 -14.88
C SER A 380 21.11 13.88 -13.78
N HIS A 381 20.08 13.94 -12.95
CA HIS A 381 19.94 14.89 -11.85
C HIS A 381 20.49 14.39 -10.50
N VAL A 382 21.26 13.28 -10.52
CA VAL A 382 21.92 12.76 -9.33
C VAL A 382 23.41 12.62 -9.57
#